data_47b9da2b097ec1d0409ae3c38597999f
#
_entry.id   47b9da2b097ec1d0409ae3c38597999f
#
_cell.length_a   1.000
_cell.length_b   1.000
_cell.length_c   1.000
_cell.angle_alpha   90.00
_cell.angle_beta   90.00
_cell.angle_gamma   90.00
#
_symmetry.space_group_name_H-M   'P 1'
#
loop_
_entity.id
_entity.type
_entity.pdbx_description
1 polymer ?
#
loop_
_entity_poly.entity_id
_entity_poly.type
_entity_poly.pdbx_seq_one_letter_code
_entity_poly.pdbx_strand_id
1 'polypeptide(L)'
;MFTIKGKTGDWEVVIGLETHIEVLSNSKLFSGASADYNPTVAPNTQVSMVDAAMPGMLPVLNEYCVDQAIKFGLGINAEISRKSCFARKQYFYPDLPQGYQITQPADQPPVVGRGWVEIMGDDGNPKKILIERAHMEQDAAKNKHDMHPAKSFVDLNRCGVMLLEIVTFLDTKNPENNSYISSPDEAEKYLRQIREIARALGVSHANMEEGSMRADVNVSVKRVGSKTFGTRTETKNMVSFKFIKSAIEYEAKRQVEILENGGTVSQDTMRYHPDEGITTVMRSKEDALDYRYFPDPDLLPLIITDEQIERIRKTMPELPAATRIRYINDYKLTEYDATRLTETVAISHWFDTAVDGKAERAKGIANWMISELFAHPENYDITNEKSGIVDEMRIITPSDLSELVDMVTASEINGKQAKEIFIKMLDGESGTPREIADKFGMKQITDTGAIEKIIDEVIAANPTQVEQYKSGKTGLLGFFVGNVMKKSGGSANPAVVNEILKQKLG
;
A
#
# COMPACT_ATOMS: atom_id res chain seq x y z
N MET A 1 -2.84 3.58 -24.16
CA MET A 1 -3.38 4.94 -23.94
C MET A 1 -4.90 4.86 -23.95
N PHE A 2 -5.53 5.32 -22.90
CA PHE A 2 -7.00 5.38 -22.80
C PHE A 2 -7.55 6.50 -23.66
N THR A 3 -8.41 6.19 -24.61
CA THR A 3 -9.02 7.14 -25.54
C THR A 3 -10.52 6.91 -25.65
N ILE A 4 -11.26 7.99 -25.88
CA ILE A 4 -12.70 7.94 -26.11
C ILE A 4 -12.93 8.27 -27.57
N LYS A 5 -13.62 7.38 -28.27
CA LYS A 5 -14.00 7.60 -29.68
C LYS A 5 -15.13 8.61 -29.78
N GLY A 6 -14.89 9.71 -30.46
CA GLY A 6 -15.91 10.67 -30.82
C GLY A 6 -16.35 10.51 -32.30
N LYS A 7 -17.39 11.24 -32.68
CA LYS A 7 -17.91 11.28 -34.09
C LYS A 7 -16.91 11.86 -35.06
N THR A 8 -16.08 12.81 -34.61
CA THR A 8 -15.17 13.61 -35.46
C THR A 8 -13.69 13.28 -35.17
N GLY A 9 -13.38 12.28 -34.34
CA GLY A 9 -12.02 11.82 -34.02
C GLY A 9 -11.90 11.41 -32.58
N ASP A 10 -10.71 10.93 -32.19
CA ASP A 10 -10.44 10.39 -30.88
C ASP A 10 -10.07 11.47 -29.85
N TRP A 11 -10.44 11.25 -28.61
CA TRP A 11 -10.20 12.12 -27.48
C TRP A 11 -9.34 11.42 -26.44
N GLU A 12 -8.39 12.13 -25.89
CA GLU A 12 -7.62 11.69 -24.71
C GLU A 12 -8.10 12.39 -23.44
N VAL A 13 -7.96 11.71 -22.31
CA VAL A 13 -8.39 12.20 -21.01
C VAL A 13 -7.19 12.75 -20.26
N VAL A 14 -7.41 13.86 -19.56
CA VAL A 14 -6.43 14.49 -18.68
C VAL A 14 -7.03 14.55 -17.28
N ILE A 15 -6.38 13.93 -16.33
CA ILE A 15 -6.86 13.75 -14.96
C ILE A 15 -5.91 14.45 -14.00
N GLY A 16 -6.45 15.28 -13.12
CA GLY A 16 -5.79 15.82 -11.95
C GLY A 16 -6.43 15.23 -10.70
N LEU A 17 -5.63 15.00 -9.67
CA LEU A 17 -6.09 14.49 -8.39
C LEU A 17 -5.64 15.43 -7.27
N GLU A 18 -6.58 15.71 -6.38
CA GLU A 18 -6.37 16.36 -5.09
C GLU A 18 -6.69 15.34 -4.03
N THR A 19 -5.68 14.87 -3.32
CA THR A 19 -5.77 13.75 -2.38
C THR A 19 -5.54 14.23 -0.97
N HIS A 20 -6.50 13.97 -0.08
CA HIS A 20 -6.36 14.27 1.35
C HIS A 20 -6.06 12.98 2.10
N ILE A 21 -5.08 13.03 3.00
CA ILE A 21 -4.80 11.96 3.96
C ILE A 21 -4.78 12.53 5.38
N GLU A 22 -5.44 11.86 6.32
CA GLU A 22 -5.33 12.17 7.75
C GLU A 22 -3.98 11.69 8.25
N VAL A 23 -3.26 12.58 8.95
CA VAL A 23 -1.93 12.32 9.47
C VAL A 23 -2.00 11.75 10.88
N LEU A 24 -1.32 10.64 11.08
CA LEU A 24 -1.20 9.99 12.40
C LEU A 24 -0.41 10.87 13.36
N SER A 25 -1.03 11.25 14.47
CA SER A 25 -0.38 11.91 15.60
C SER A 25 -1.18 11.65 16.88
N ASN A 26 -0.52 11.80 18.05
CA ASN A 26 -1.21 11.63 19.33
C ASN A 26 -2.11 12.83 19.67
N SER A 27 -1.78 14.02 19.15
CA SER A 27 -2.54 15.24 19.37
C SER A 27 -2.77 16.00 18.06
N LYS A 28 -3.78 16.85 18.04
CA LYS A 28 -4.21 17.61 16.87
C LYS A 28 -3.16 18.61 16.38
N LEU A 29 -3.36 19.14 15.17
CA LEU A 29 -2.40 20.04 14.52
C LEU A 29 -2.13 21.31 15.31
N PHE A 30 -3.14 21.91 15.93
CA PHE A 30 -3.05 23.19 16.63
C PHE A 30 -3.49 23.16 18.09
N SER A 31 -3.72 21.95 18.64
CA SER A 31 -4.15 21.79 20.03
C SER A 31 -3.62 20.50 20.64
N GLY A 32 -3.64 20.40 21.97
CA GLY A 32 -3.24 19.20 22.70
C GLY A 32 -4.35 18.15 22.84
N ALA A 33 -5.54 18.35 22.24
CA ALA A 33 -6.57 17.33 22.26
C ALA A 33 -6.14 16.08 21.46
N SER A 34 -6.64 14.92 21.85
CA SER A 34 -6.33 13.66 21.14
C SER A 34 -6.75 13.72 19.68
N ALA A 35 -5.87 13.27 18.80
CA ALA A 35 -6.15 13.08 17.38
C ALA A 35 -6.62 11.66 17.06
N ASP A 36 -6.70 10.76 18.05
CA ASP A 36 -7.23 9.41 17.88
C ASP A 36 -8.74 9.45 17.62
N TYR A 37 -9.07 9.59 16.37
CA TYR A 37 -10.46 9.64 15.91
C TYR A 37 -10.97 8.22 15.62
N ASN A 38 -11.64 7.66 16.63
CA ASN A 38 -12.25 6.35 16.53
C ASN A 38 -13.79 6.47 16.59
N PRO A 39 -14.57 5.82 15.70
CA PRO A 39 -16.04 5.84 15.74
C PRO A 39 -16.67 5.36 17.05
N THR A 40 -15.92 4.63 17.88
CA THR A 40 -16.38 4.15 19.20
C THR A 40 -16.24 5.21 20.31
N VAL A 41 -15.51 6.28 20.07
CA VAL A 41 -15.34 7.38 21.01
C VAL A 41 -16.61 8.25 21.02
N ALA A 42 -17.08 8.60 22.22
CA ALA A 42 -18.26 9.44 22.36
C ALA A 42 -18.08 10.81 21.66
N PRO A 43 -19.10 11.34 20.96
CA PRO A 43 -19.01 12.63 20.28
C PRO A 43 -18.61 13.77 21.23
N ASN A 44 -17.79 14.69 20.75
CA ASN A 44 -17.33 15.90 21.46
C ASN A 44 -16.56 15.62 22.76
N THR A 45 -15.85 14.50 22.87
CA THR A 45 -15.02 14.17 24.04
C THR A 45 -13.52 14.41 23.82
N GLN A 46 -13.09 14.53 22.56
CA GLN A 46 -11.70 14.81 22.16
C GLN A 46 -11.60 16.24 21.59
N VAL A 47 -11.96 17.23 22.39
CA VAL A 47 -12.12 18.62 21.96
C VAL A 47 -11.40 19.53 22.95
N SER A 48 -10.48 20.36 22.46
CA SER A 48 -9.88 21.43 23.25
C SER A 48 -10.68 22.72 23.12
N MET A 49 -10.35 23.70 23.94
CA MET A 49 -10.93 25.05 23.85
C MET A 49 -10.54 25.76 22.53
N VAL A 50 -9.39 25.39 21.93
CA VAL A 50 -8.97 25.86 20.59
C VAL A 50 -9.89 25.28 19.53
N ASP A 51 -10.13 23.96 19.56
CA ASP A 51 -11.00 23.27 18.58
C ASP A 51 -12.46 23.78 18.65
N ALA A 52 -12.91 24.16 19.85
CA ALA A 52 -14.24 24.72 20.07
C ALA A 52 -14.31 26.24 19.82
N ALA A 53 -13.22 26.86 19.35
CA ALA A 53 -13.12 28.32 19.11
C ALA A 53 -13.52 29.18 20.30
N MET A 54 -13.15 28.77 21.52
CA MET A 54 -13.45 29.56 22.71
C MET A 54 -12.69 30.87 22.71
N PRO A 55 -13.29 31.98 23.15
CA PRO A 55 -12.64 33.29 23.17
C PRO A 55 -11.30 33.29 23.92
N GLY A 56 -10.28 33.89 23.32
CA GLY A 56 -8.93 34.01 23.90
C GLY A 56 -8.04 32.77 23.76
N MET A 57 -8.51 31.72 23.15
CA MET A 57 -7.70 30.53 22.87
C MET A 57 -6.98 30.66 21.54
N LEU A 58 -5.67 30.39 21.54
CA LEU A 58 -4.82 30.53 20.36
C LEU A 58 -4.27 29.16 19.90
N PRO A 59 -4.09 28.97 18.59
CA PRO A 59 -3.50 27.77 18.05
C PRO A 59 -2.03 27.63 18.39
N VAL A 60 -1.56 26.40 18.65
CA VAL A 60 -0.14 26.08 18.84
C VAL A 60 0.23 24.94 17.93
N LEU A 61 1.17 25.18 17.02
CA LEU A 61 1.57 24.20 16.01
C LEU A 61 2.23 22.97 16.64
N ASN A 62 1.77 21.80 16.24
CA ASN A 62 2.32 20.51 16.65
C ASN A 62 3.56 20.17 15.82
N GLU A 63 4.74 20.14 16.45
CA GLU A 63 6.02 19.84 15.78
C GLU A 63 6.03 18.43 15.16
N TYR A 64 5.42 17.44 15.82
CA TYR A 64 5.33 16.09 15.28
C TYR A 64 4.56 16.03 13.95
N CYS A 65 3.50 16.81 13.81
CA CYS A 65 2.76 16.95 12.57
C CYS A 65 3.64 17.53 11.44
N VAL A 66 4.50 18.51 11.76
CA VAL A 66 5.48 19.07 10.81
C VAL A 66 6.49 17.98 10.38
N ASP A 67 7.00 17.21 11.33
CA ASP A 67 7.92 16.10 11.04
C ASP A 67 7.27 15.06 10.12
N GLN A 68 6.00 14.73 10.34
CA GLN A 68 5.25 13.81 9.48
C GLN A 68 5.05 14.37 8.06
N ALA A 69 4.77 15.67 7.91
CA ALA A 69 4.70 16.32 6.60
C ALA A 69 6.04 16.26 5.87
N ILE A 70 7.15 16.56 6.54
CA ILE A 70 8.50 16.47 5.98
C ILE A 70 8.80 15.02 5.55
N LYS A 71 8.48 14.05 6.42
CA LYS A 71 8.69 12.62 6.16
C LYS A 71 7.94 12.15 4.91
N PHE A 72 6.67 12.55 4.78
CA PHE A 72 5.87 12.26 3.59
C PHE A 72 6.46 12.94 2.35
N GLY A 73 6.84 14.22 2.46
CA GLY A 73 7.48 14.97 1.37
C GLY A 73 8.75 14.30 0.85
N LEU A 74 9.61 13.83 1.73
CA LEU A 74 10.80 13.05 1.35
C LEU A 74 10.42 11.75 0.62
N GLY A 75 9.33 11.09 1.06
CA GLY A 75 8.84 9.85 0.44
C GLY A 75 8.29 10.02 -0.97
N ILE A 76 7.77 11.19 -1.30
CA ILE A 76 7.31 11.56 -2.65
C ILE A 76 8.34 12.35 -3.45
N ASN A 77 9.61 12.28 -3.07
CA ASN A 77 10.73 12.99 -3.74
C ASN A 77 10.52 14.50 -3.84
N ALA A 78 9.86 15.12 -2.87
CA ALA A 78 9.53 16.54 -2.89
C ALA A 78 10.64 17.41 -2.31
N GLU A 79 10.68 18.66 -2.76
CA GLU A 79 11.45 19.72 -2.15
C GLU A 79 10.82 20.12 -0.81
N ILE A 80 11.62 20.23 0.24
CA ILE A 80 11.17 20.69 1.56
C ILE A 80 11.53 22.17 1.73
N SER A 81 10.51 23.00 1.90
CA SER A 81 10.69 24.45 2.07
C SER A 81 11.31 24.76 3.42
N ARG A 82 12.31 25.65 3.44
CA ARG A 82 12.98 26.08 4.68
C ARG A 82 12.18 27.12 5.48
N LYS A 83 11.22 27.74 4.83
CA LYS A 83 10.30 28.70 5.43
C LYS A 83 8.92 28.53 4.85
N SER A 84 7.93 28.45 5.72
CA SER A 84 6.52 28.34 5.34
C SER A 84 5.67 29.18 6.32
N CYS A 85 4.38 29.31 6.04
CA CYS A 85 3.43 29.97 6.92
C CYS A 85 2.06 29.30 6.83
N PHE A 86 1.20 29.65 7.78
CA PHE A 86 -0.21 29.30 7.76
C PHE A 86 -1.07 30.52 7.48
N ALA A 87 -2.21 30.30 6.86
CA ALA A 87 -3.21 31.32 6.55
C ALA A 87 -4.60 30.85 6.98
N ARG A 88 -5.50 31.79 7.13
CA ARG A 88 -6.91 31.56 7.37
C ARG A 88 -7.66 31.52 6.03
N LYS A 89 -8.27 30.36 5.75
CA LYS A 89 -9.22 30.16 4.65
C LYS A 89 -10.61 30.45 5.18
N GLN A 90 -11.14 31.64 4.89
CA GLN A 90 -12.41 32.09 5.45
C GLN A 90 -13.56 31.34 4.84
N TYR A 91 -14.29 30.59 5.66
CA TYR A 91 -15.57 30.04 5.24
C TYR A 91 -16.43 29.64 6.45
N PHE A 92 -17.71 30.00 6.39
CA PHE A 92 -18.63 29.86 7.50
C PHE A 92 -19.45 28.60 7.35
N TYR A 93 -19.10 27.59 8.11
CA TYR A 93 -19.85 26.35 8.17
C TYR A 93 -19.81 25.77 9.59
N PRO A 94 -20.87 25.07 10.06
CA PRO A 94 -20.98 24.59 11.44
C PRO A 94 -19.83 23.71 11.91
N ASP A 95 -19.14 23.03 10.99
CA ASP A 95 -18.00 22.15 11.27
C ASP A 95 -16.64 22.85 11.42
N LEU A 96 -16.62 24.17 11.25
CA LEU A 96 -15.49 25.03 11.57
C LEU A 96 -15.93 26.11 12.57
N PRO A 97 -15.86 25.84 13.89
CA PRO A 97 -16.40 26.75 14.93
C PRO A 97 -15.82 28.16 14.88
N GLN A 98 -14.54 28.32 14.47
CA GLN A 98 -13.89 29.61 14.32
C GLN A 98 -14.29 30.39 13.05
N GLY A 99 -15.02 29.77 12.13
CA GLY A 99 -15.44 30.37 10.87
C GLY A 99 -14.37 30.43 9.78
N TYR A 100 -13.23 29.75 10.00
CA TYR A 100 -12.16 29.61 9.02
C TYR A 100 -11.42 28.28 9.22
N GLN A 101 -10.72 27.83 8.19
CA GLN A 101 -9.77 26.72 8.26
C GLN A 101 -8.35 27.27 8.27
N ILE A 102 -7.49 26.78 9.18
CA ILE A 102 -6.06 27.08 9.12
C ILE A 102 -5.42 26.11 8.14
N THR A 103 -4.74 26.65 7.12
CA THR A 103 -4.11 25.89 6.05
C THR A 103 -2.87 26.61 5.54
N GLN A 104 -2.03 25.94 4.74
CA GLN A 104 -0.94 26.60 4.05
C GLN A 104 -1.46 27.21 2.76
N PRO A 105 -1.23 28.52 2.50
CA PRO A 105 -1.81 29.20 1.34
C PRO A 105 -1.11 28.82 0.04
N ALA A 106 -1.83 28.94 -1.08
CA ALA A 106 -1.31 28.53 -2.38
C ALA A 106 -0.24 29.50 -2.95
N ASP A 107 -0.23 30.73 -2.50
CA ASP A 107 0.67 31.81 -2.95
C ASP A 107 1.98 31.90 -2.14
N GLN A 108 2.16 31.05 -1.13
CA GLN A 108 3.36 30.91 -0.34
C GLN A 108 3.90 29.49 -0.41
N PRO A 109 5.22 29.29 -0.21
CA PRO A 109 5.78 27.95 -0.22
C PRO A 109 5.21 27.09 0.91
N PRO A 110 4.54 25.96 0.61
CA PRO A 110 4.13 25.00 1.64
C PRO A 110 5.36 24.26 2.21
N VAL A 111 5.19 23.50 3.27
CA VAL A 111 6.26 22.64 3.81
C VAL A 111 6.75 21.67 2.75
N VAL A 112 5.83 21.02 2.04
CA VAL A 112 6.15 20.07 0.99
C VAL A 112 5.84 20.70 -0.38
N GLY A 113 6.90 21.06 -1.09
CA GLY A 113 6.84 21.63 -2.43
C GLY A 113 6.68 20.60 -3.54
N ARG A 114 7.25 20.90 -4.71
CA ARG A 114 7.17 20.03 -5.89
C ARG A 114 7.87 18.70 -5.65
N GLY A 115 7.20 17.63 -6.09
CA GLY A 115 7.68 16.27 -5.99
C GLY A 115 7.14 15.39 -7.12
N TRP A 116 7.31 14.09 -6.99
CA TRP A 116 6.78 13.12 -7.94
C TRP A 116 6.68 11.73 -7.31
N VAL A 117 5.80 10.92 -7.86
CA VAL A 117 5.73 9.48 -7.61
C VAL A 117 5.79 8.74 -8.94
N GLU A 118 6.29 7.52 -8.94
CA GLU A 118 6.34 6.66 -10.12
C GLU A 118 5.23 5.62 -10.05
N ILE A 119 4.53 5.44 -11.15
CA ILE A 119 3.53 4.39 -11.35
C ILE A 119 3.87 3.59 -12.60
N MET A 120 3.30 2.40 -12.75
CA MET A 120 3.33 1.69 -14.03
C MET A 120 2.26 2.26 -14.96
N GLY A 121 2.67 2.89 -16.05
CA GLY A 121 1.77 3.39 -17.08
C GLY A 121 0.96 2.28 -17.77
N ASP A 122 -0.07 2.65 -18.52
CA ASP A 122 -0.89 1.69 -19.28
C ASP A 122 -0.13 0.99 -20.41
N ASP A 123 0.99 1.56 -20.82
CA ASP A 123 1.91 1.00 -21.81
C ASP A 123 2.93 0.00 -21.21
N GLY A 124 2.86 -0.23 -19.89
CA GLY A 124 3.77 -1.11 -19.17
C GLY A 124 5.12 -0.47 -18.84
N ASN A 125 5.31 0.82 -19.08
CA ASN A 125 6.54 1.53 -18.74
C ASN A 125 6.38 2.36 -17.45
N PRO A 126 7.48 2.57 -16.68
CA PRO A 126 7.47 3.49 -15.55
C PRO A 126 7.07 4.91 -15.99
N LYS A 127 6.15 5.53 -15.25
CA LYS A 127 5.63 6.85 -15.51
C LYS A 127 5.67 7.70 -14.24
N LYS A 128 6.36 8.84 -14.31
CA LYS A 128 6.42 9.79 -13.20
C LYS A 128 5.19 10.69 -13.24
N ILE A 129 4.42 10.69 -12.17
CA ILE A 129 3.33 11.64 -11.97
C ILE A 129 3.83 12.77 -11.08
N LEU A 130 3.76 13.97 -11.61
CA LEU A 130 4.23 15.18 -10.94
C LEU A 130 3.23 15.64 -9.89
N ILE A 131 3.77 16.06 -8.73
CA ILE A 131 3.02 16.63 -7.61
C ILE A 131 3.42 18.09 -7.51
N GLU A 132 2.44 18.98 -7.43
CA GLU A 132 2.67 20.41 -7.26
C GLU A 132 3.11 20.73 -5.84
N ARG A 133 2.41 20.12 -4.87
CA ARG A 133 2.62 20.34 -3.44
C ARG A 133 1.86 19.31 -2.60
N ALA A 134 2.26 19.18 -1.35
CA ALA A 134 1.41 18.64 -0.31
C ALA A 134 1.38 19.61 0.86
N HIS A 135 0.25 20.27 1.13
CA HIS A 135 0.17 21.25 2.17
C HIS A 135 -0.60 20.77 3.40
N MET A 136 -0.20 21.33 4.54
CA MET A 136 -0.79 21.00 5.83
C MET A 136 -2.04 21.84 6.06
N GLU A 137 -3.10 21.21 6.53
CA GLU A 137 -4.34 21.88 6.94
C GLU A 137 -5.03 21.17 8.09
N GLN A 138 -5.87 21.89 8.83
CA GLN A 138 -6.71 21.29 9.85
C GLN A 138 -7.99 20.68 9.22
N ASP A 139 -8.38 19.48 9.67
CA ASP A 139 -9.66 18.91 9.26
C ASP A 139 -10.84 19.59 9.95
N ALA A 140 -11.99 19.56 9.28
CA ALA A 140 -13.25 20.04 9.82
C ALA A 140 -13.91 19.00 10.74
N ALA A 141 -14.87 19.41 11.54
CA ALA A 141 -15.72 18.54 12.33
C ALA A 141 -16.63 17.66 11.45
N LYS A 142 -17.30 16.69 12.04
CA LYS A 142 -18.26 15.85 11.37
C LYS A 142 -19.69 16.36 11.58
N ASN A 143 -20.37 16.73 10.49
CA ASN A 143 -21.80 17.04 10.49
C ASN A 143 -22.63 15.75 10.37
N LYS A 144 -23.59 15.58 11.27
CA LYS A 144 -24.57 14.45 11.27
C LYS A 144 -25.96 15.01 11.01
N HIS A 145 -26.48 14.71 9.81
CA HIS A 145 -27.79 15.20 9.32
C HIS A 145 -28.90 14.17 9.44
N ASP A 146 -28.56 12.93 9.69
CA ASP A 146 -29.43 11.74 9.73
C ASP A 146 -30.11 11.50 11.08
N MET A 147 -29.63 12.17 12.14
CA MET A 147 -30.10 11.96 13.50
C MET A 147 -31.45 12.68 13.82
N HIS A 148 -31.81 13.70 13.03
CA HIS A 148 -33.03 14.48 13.25
C HIS A 148 -33.48 15.20 11.97
N PRO A 149 -34.78 15.23 11.64
CA PRO A 149 -35.26 15.78 10.37
C PRO A 149 -35.07 17.30 10.20
N ALA A 150 -34.90 18.04 11.29
CA ALA A 150 -34.82 19.52 11.28
C ALA A 150 -33.58 20.06 12.00
N LYS A 151 -32.61 19.19 12.40
CA LYS A 151 -31.44 19.63 13.13
C LYS A 151 -30.20 18.87 12.60
N SER A 152 -29.07 19.57 12.51
CA SER A 152 -27.76 18.98 12.30
C SER A 152 -27.03 18.93 13.64
N PHE A 153 -26.28 17.86 13.87
CA PHE A 153 -25.43 17.68 15.02
C PHE A 153 -23.98 17.77 14.57
N VAL A 154 -23.15 18.45 15.34
CA VAL A 154 -21.73 18.61 15.04
C VAL A 154 -20.91 17.82 16.05
N ASP A 155 -20.05 16.96 15.54
CA ASP A 155 -19.09 16.20 16.32
C ASP A 155 -17.69 16.78 16.07
N LEU A 156 -17.15 17.46 17.06
CA LEU A 156 -15.87 18.16 17.00
C LEU A 156 -14.65 17.25 17.24
N ASN A 157 -14.82 15.95 17.46
CA ASN A 157 -13.70 15.05 17.72
C ASN A 157 -12.65 15.11 16.61
N ARG A 158 -13.09 15.16 15.34
CA ARG A 158 -12.19 15.25 14.17
C ARG A 158 -11.65 16.67 13.93
N CYS A 159 -12.36 17.71 14.39
CA CYS A 159 -11.96 19.10 14.17
C CYS A 159 -10.53 19.36 14.65
N GLY A 160 -9.67 19.86 13.77
CA GLY A 160 -8.27 20.12 14.06
C GLY A 160 -7.31 18.94 13.91
N VAL A 161 -7.76 17.74 13.53
CA VAL A 161 -6.89 16.66 13.08
C VAL A 161 -6.11 17.14 11.85
N MET A 162 -4.84 16.75 11.74
CA MET A 162 -4.02 17.18 10.60
C MET A 162 -4.39 16.44 9.33
N LEU A 163 -4.59 17.20 8.25
CA LEU A 163 -4.63 16.71 6.88
C LEU A 163 -3.39 17.11 6.09
N LEU A 164 -2.98 16.26 5.16
CA LEU A 164 -2.13 16.61 4.02
C LEU A 164 -2.97 16.58 2.76
N GLU A 165 -3.07 17.73 2.07
CA GLU A 165 -3.68 17.85 0.74
C GLU A 165 -2.59 17.77 -0.32
N ILE A 166 -2.60 16.71 -1.12
CA ILE A 166 -1.60 16.36 -2.12
C ILE A 166 -2.20 16.67 -3.49
N VAL A 167 -1.61 17.60 -4.22
CA VAL A 167 -2.14 18.10 -5.51
C VAL A 167 -1.22 17.68 -6.64
N THR A 168 -1.76 16.99 -7.65
CA THR A 168 -1.00 16.68 -8.88
C THR A 168 -0.73 17.93 -9.70
N PHE A 169 0.41 17.95 -10.40
CA PHE A 169 0.84 19.09 -11.20
C PHE A 169 0.53 18.88 -12.68
N LEU A 170 -0.02 19.93 -13.31
CA LEU A 170 -0.21 20.02 -14.76
C LEU A 170 0.35 21.36 -15.25
N ASP A 171 1.44 21.34 -16.02
CA ASP A 171 2.00 22.55 -16.63
C ASP A 171 1.22 22.90 -17.90
N THR A 172 0.27 23.81 -17.76
CA THR A 172 -0.52 24.30 -18.90
C THR A 172 0.24 25.23 -19.82
N LYS A 173 1.40 25.76 -19.38
CA LYS A 173 2.24 26.65 -20.18
C LYS A 173 3.22 25.89 -21.08
N ASN A 174 3.67 24.70 -20.59
CA ASN A 174 4.60 23.85 -21.33
C ASN A 174 4.02 22.43 -21.44
N PRO A 175 2.99 22.21 -22.27
CA PRO A 175 2.26 20.95 -22.35
C PRO A 175 3.13 19.73 -22.70
N GLU A 176 4.23 19.94 -23.40
CA GLU A 176 5.20 18.90 -23.79
C GLU A 176 5.99 18.32 -22.61
N ASN A 177 6.07 19.05 -21.49
CA ASN A 177 6.80 18.62 -20.27
C ASN A 177 5.90 17.87 -19.28
N ASN A 178 4.63 17.67 -19.62
CA ASN A 178 3.69 17.04 -18.73
C ASN A 178 3.79 15.51 -18.74
N SER A 179 3.82 14.95 -17.55
CA SER A 179 3.50 13.57 -17.31
C SER A 179 2.27 13.54 -16.38
N TYR A 180 1.09 13.50 -16.97
CA TYR A 180 -0.19 13.54 -16.28
C TYR A 180 -0.88 12.17 -16.30
N ILE A 181 -1.81 11.98 -15.39
CA ILE A 181 -2.68 10.79 -15.36
C ILE A 181 -3.62 10.85 -16.55
N SER A 182 -3.64 9.82 -17.36
CA SER A 182 -4.34 9.77 -18.65
C SER A 182 -5.39 8.66 -18.77
N SER A 183 -5.59 7.88 -17.70
CA SER A 183 -6.60 6.84 -17.65
C SER A 183 -7.15 6.63 -16.24
N PRO A 184 -8.35 6.01 -16.11
CA PRO A 184 -8.89 5.58 -14.81
C PRO A 184 -7.97 4.61 -14.07
N ASP A 185 -7.28 3.73 -14.78
CA ASP A 185 -6.34 2.76 -14.20
C ASP A 185 -5.08 3.44 -13.66
N GLU A 186 -4.53 4.41 -14.37
CA GLU A 186 -3.41 5.22 -13.87
C GLU A 186 -3.80 6.05 -12.65
N ALA A 187 -5.05 6.57 -12.59
CA ALA A 187 -5.54 7.27 -11.40
C ALA A 187 -5.61 6.36 -10.17
N GLU A 188 -6.11 5.14 -10.34
CA GLU A 188 -6.09 4.14 -9.28
C GLU A 188 -4.66 3.80 -8.84
N LYS A 189 -3.74 3.54 -9.78
CA LYS A 189 -2.34 3.23 -9.49
C LYS A 189 -1.66 4.36 -8.71
N TYR A 190 -1.90 5.61 -9.11
CA TYR A 190 -1.38 6.79 -8.40
C TYR A 190 -1.87 6.85 -6.95
N LEU A 191 -3.17 6.71 -6.74
CA LEU A 191 -3.74 6.76 -5.39
C LEU A 191 -3.27 5.60 -4.51
N ARG A 192 -3.10 4.41 -5.09
CA ARG A 192 -2.51 3.25 -4.40
C ARG A 192 -1.05 3.53 -4.03
N GLN A 193 -0.28 4.17 -4.90
CA GLN A 193 1.10 4.54 -4.64
C GLN A 193 1.21 5.58 -3.49
N ILE A 194 0.36 6.62 -3.49
CA ILE A 194 0.28 7.58 -2.38
C ILE A 194 -0.07 6.87 -1.07
N ARG A 195 -1.06 5.98 -1.08
CA ARG A 195 -1.46 5.19 0.09
C ARG A 195 -0.33 4.31 0.59
N GLU A 196 0.38 3.62 -0.32
CA GLU A 196 1.50 2.74 0.01
C GLU A 196 2.64 3.51 0.69
N ILE A 197 3.03 4.67 0.13
CA ILE A 197 4.05 5.54 0.70
C ILE A 197 3.63 6.05 2.09
N ALA A 198 2.41 6.56 2.23
CA ALA A 198 1.91 7.10 3.50
C ALA A 198 1.91 6.04 4.61
N ARG A 199 1.48 4.82 4.29
CA ARG A 199 1.48 3.68 5.23
C ARG A 199 2.89 3.20 5.55
N ALA A 200 3.75 3.05 4.55
CA ALA A 200 5.13 2.62 4.73
C ALA A 200 5.91 3.56 5.65
N LEU A 201 5.65 4.85 5.55
CA LEU A 201 6.26 5.87 6.39
C LEU A 201 5.60 5.99 7.78
N GLY A 202 4.48 5.32 8.03
CA GLY A 202 3.70 5.50 9.26
C GLY A 202 3.11 6.90 9.39
N VAL A 203 2.85 7.58 8.28
CA VAL A 203 2.30 8.94 8.25
C VAL A 203 0.78 8.92 8.30
N SER A 204 0.14 7.92 7.69
CA SER A 204 -1.32 7.81 7.61
C SER A 204 -1.75 6.35 7.48
N HIS A 205 -2.92 6.00 7.99
CA HIS A 205 -3.59 4.75 7.62
C HIS A 205 -4.08 4.77 6.17
N ALA A 206 -4.33 5.94 5.63
CA ALA A 206 -4.77 6.19 4.26
C ALA A 206 -5.84 5.19 3.81
N ASN A 207 -6.91 5.07 4.60
CA ASN A 207 -8.04 4.17 4.36
C ASN A 207 -9.22 4.97 3.83
N MET A 208 -9.64 4.69 2.58
CA MET A 208 -10.78 5.37 1.97
C MET A 208 -12.11 4.99 2.61
N GLU A 209 -12.27 3.73 3.05
CA GLU A 209 -13.52 3.25 3.65
C GLU A 209 -13.78 3.85 5.03
N GLU A 210 -12.71 4.15 5.77
CA GLU A 210 -12.76 4.81 7.08
C GLU A 210 -12.73 6.34 6.98
N GLY A 211 -12.46 6.88 5.78
CA GLY A 211 -12.42 8.31 5.51
C GLY A 211 -11.08 8.98 5.84
N SER A 212 -10.05 8.23 6.25
CA SER A 212 -8.70 8.77 6.47
C SER A 212 -7.92 9.01 5.15
N MET A 213 -8.50 8.68 4.01
CA MET A 213 -8.07 9.07 2.67
C MET A 213 -9.29 9.39 1.81
N ARG A 214 -9.24 10.52 1.09
CA ARG A 214 -10.26 10.91 0.09
C ARG A 214 -9.58 11.60 -1.07
N ALA A 215 -10.24 11.62 -2.23
CA ALA A 215 -9.75 12.31 -3.41
C ALA A 215 -10.83 13.14 -4.07
N ASP A 216 -10.45 14.31 -4.56
CA ASP A 216 -11.21 15.10 -5.50
C ASP A 216 -10.60 14.89 -6.88
N VAL A 217 -11.46 14.65 -7.87
CA VAL A 217 -11.05 14.22 -9.20
C VAL A 217 -11.36 15.30 -10.21
N ASN A 218 -10.34 15.86 -10.84
CA ASN A 218 -10.45 16.80 -11.91
C ASN A 218 -10.34 16.05 -13.26
N VAL A 219 -11.35 16.16 -14.13
CA VAL A 219 -11.39 15.52 -15.44
C VAL A 219 -11.53 16.56 -16.53
N SER A 220 -10.71 16.47 -17.55
CA SER A 220 -10.89 17.18 -18.81
C SER A 220 -10.56 16.28 -20.00
N VAL A 221 -11.05 16.62 -21.17
CA VAL A 221 -10.76 15.90 -22.42
C VAL A 221 -10.18 16.84 -23.46
N LYS A 222 -9.29 16.35 -24.30
CA LYS A 222 -8.72 17.07 -25.44
C LYS A 222 -8.59 16.16 -26.66
N ARG A 223 -8.49 16.72 -27.85
CA ARG A 223 -8.21 15.92 -29.04
C ARG A 223 -6.85 15.26 -28.95
N VAL A 224 -6.75 14.00 -29.37
CA VAL A 224 -5.48 13.28 -29.42
C VAL A 224 -4.45 14.11 -30.18
N GLY A 225 -3.28 14.29 -29.57
CA GLY A 225 -2.19 15.11 -30.11
C GLY A 225 -2.36 16.64 -29.97
N SER A 226 -3.48 17.13 -29.40
CA SER A 226 -3.64 18.56 -29.10
C SER A 226 -2.73 18.98 -27.95
N LYS A 227 -2.11 20.14 -28.06
CA LYS A 227 -1.37 20.79 -26.98
C LYS A 227 -2.27 21.61 -26.03
N THR A 228 -3.51 21.91 -26.47
CA THR A 228 -4.46 22.69 -25.68
C THR A 228 -5.31 21.76 -24.82
N PHE A 229 -5.30 21.99 -23.51
CA PHE A 229 -6.14 21.28 -22.56
C PHE A 229 -7.59 21.78 -22.61
N GLY A 230 -8.53 20.86 -22.36
CA GLY A 230 -9.95 21.21 -22.27
C GLY A 230 -10.32 21.80 -20.90
N THR A 231 -11.57 22.25 -20.79
CA THR A 231 -12.15 22.72 -19.54
C THR A 231 -12.34 21.53 -18.59
N ARG A 232 -11.87 21.67 -17.36
CA ARG A 232 -11.97 20.63 -16.33
C ARG A 232 -13.27 20.74 -15.53
N THR A 233 -13.82 19.63 -15.12
CA THR A 233 -14.82 19.50 -14.05
C THR A 233 -14.19 18.83 -12.86
N GLU A 234 -14.69 19.12 -11.67
CA GLU A 234 -14.19 18.57 -10.40
C GLU A 234 -15.26 17.71 -9.74
N THR A 235 -14.98 16.42 -9.50
CA THR A 235 -15.86 15.52 -8.72
C THR A 235 -15.32 15.37 -7.31
N LYS A 236 -16.15 15.75 -6.32
CA LYS A 236 -15.72 15.89 -4.92
C LYS A 236 -15.93 14.64 -4.07
N ASN A 237 -15.08 14.51 -3.03
CA ASN A 237 -15.24 13.57 -1.92
C ASN A 237 -15.35 12.11 -2.32
N MET A 238 -14.48 11.66 -3.22
CA MET A 238 -14.43 10.29 -3.65
C MET A 238 -13.68 9.42 -2.63
N VAL A 239 -14.38 8.42 -2.08
CA VAL A 239 -13.89 7.55 -1.00
C VAL A 239 -13.77 6.07 -1.42
N SER A 240 -13.66 5.81 -2.72
CA SER A 240 -13.49 4.44 -3.25
C SER A 240 -12.74 4.48 -4.58
N PHE A 241 -11.71 3.67 -4.73
CA PHE A 241 -10.99 3.52 -6.00
C PHE A 241 -11.92 3.13 -7.16
N LYS A 242 -12.87 2.22 -6.91
CA LYS A 242 -13.85 1.81 -7.91
C LYS A 242 -14.72 2.98 -8.36
N PHE A 243 -15.19 3.79 -7.42
CA PHE A 243 -16.05 4.94 -7.74
C PHE A 243 -15.27 6.02 -8.49
N ILE A 244 -14.00 6.24 -8.12
CA ILE A 244 -13.10 7.16 -8.83
C ILE A 244 -12.98 6.75 -10.30
N LYS A 245 -12.69 5.49 -10.59
CA LYS A 245 -12.59 4.99 -11.97
C LYS A 245 -13.90 5.21 -12.75
N SER A 246 -15.03 4.80 -12.16
CA SER A 246 -16.34 4.94 -12.79
C SER A 246 -16.72 6.40 -13.02
N ALA A 247 -16.42 7.30 -12.09
CA ALA A 247 -16.66 8.73 -12.23
C ALA A 247 -15.82 9.34 -13.34
N ILE A 248 -14.53 9.00 -13.44
CA ILE A 248 -13.64 9.45 -14.52
C ILE A 248 -14.18 8.99 -15.88
N GLU A 249 -14.54 7.72 -16.02
CA GLU A 249 -15.07 7.18 -17.27
C GLU A 249 -16.37 7.84 -17.70
N TYR A 250 -17.28 8.02 -16.77
CA TYR A 250 -18.56 8.67 -17.06
C TYR A 250 -18.35 10.13 -17.45
N GLU A 251 -17.61 10.89 -16.64
CA GLU A 251 -17.39 12.31 -16.85
C GLU A 251 -16.65 12.60 -18.15
N ALA A 252 -15.64 11.82 -18.48
CA ALA A 252 -14.92 11.94 -19.73
C ALA A 252 -15.83 11.68 -20.95
N LYS A 253 -16.67 10.64 -20.89
CA LYS A 253 -17.68 10.36 -21.95
C LYS A 253 -18.70 11.50 -22.08
N ARG A 254 -19.21 12.00 -20.96
CA ARG A 254 -20.16 13.13 -20.93
C ARG A 254 -19.56 14.39 -21.58
N GLN A 255 -18.30 14.73 -21.26
CA GLN A 255 -17.63 15.87 -21.85
C GLN A 255 -17.40 15.71 -23.36
N VAL A 256 -16.98 14.53 -23.81
CA VAL A 256 -16.83 14.23 -25.25
C VAL A 256 -18.17 14.38 -25.96
N GLU A 257 -19.26 13.87 -25.41
CA GLU A 257 -20.60 14.00 -26.01
C GLU A 257 -21.06 15.45 -26.15
N ILE A 258 -20.84 16.29 -25.13
CA ILE A 258 -21.13 17.73 -25.18
C ILE A 258 -20.36 18.40 -26.32
N LEU A 259 -19.04 18.17 -26.39
CA LEU A 259 -18.15 18.81 -27.37
C LEU A 259 -18.43 18.34 -28.80
N GLU A 260 -18.73 17.04 -28.98
CA GLU A 260 -19.08 16.46 -30.29
C GLU A 260 -20.45 16.94 -30.83
N ASN A 261 -21.34 17.40 -29.95
CA ASN A 261 -22.60 17.99 -30.29
C ASN A 261 -22.52 19.55 -30.43
N GLY A 262 -21.31 20.12 -30.40
CA GLY A 262 -21.07 21.55 -30.55
C GLY A 262 -21.35 22.38 -29.30
N GLY A 263 -21.51 21.75 -28.15
CA GLY A 263 -21.65 22.41 -26.86
C GLY A 263 -20.30 22.79 -26.23
N THR A 264 -20.36 23.38 -25.05
CA THR A 264 -19.20 23.75 -24.24
C THR A 264 -19.27 23.11 -22.86
N VAL A 265 -18.12 22.69 -22.35
CA VAL A 265 -18.00 22.19 -20.98
C VAL A 265 -17.77 23.37 -20.05
N SER A 266 -18.59 23.48 -18.98
CA SER A 266 -18.41 24.47 -17.91
C SER A 266 -17.48 23.92 -16.84
N GLN A 267 -16.79 24.82 -16.12
CA GLN A 267 -15.96 24.45 -14.99
C GLN A 267 -16.84 24.29 -13.75
N ASP A 268 -17.46 23.12 -13.65
CA ASP A 268 -18.44 22.80 -12.60
C ASP A 268 -17.86 21.86 -11.55
N THR A 269 -18.40 21.97 -10.31
CA THR A 269 -18.21 20.96 -9.28
C THR A 269 -19.33 19.93 -9.40
N MET A 270 -18.93 18.65 -9.47
CA MET A 270 -19.81 17.51 -9.72
C MET A 270 -19.95 16.64 -8.47
N ARG A 271 -21.09 15.95 -8.37
CA ARG A 271 -21.31 14.85 -7.41
C ARG A 271 -21.46 13.56 -8.20
N TYR A 272 -20.76 12.52 -7.77
CA TYR A 272 -20.95 11.18 -8.29
C TYR A 272 -22.03 10.44 -7.52
N HIS A 273 -22.93 9.73 -8.23
CA HIS A 273 -23.99 8.90 -7.70
C HIS A 273 -23.65 7.43 -7.96
N PRO A 274 -23.15 6.68 -6.95
CA PRO A 274 -22.66 5.31 -7.14
C PRO A 274 -23.73 4.33 -7.65
N ASP A 275 -24.98 4.50 -7.21
CA ASP A 275 -26.09 3.60 -7.58
C ASP A 275 -26.52 3.76 -9.04
N GLU A 276 -26.42 4.97 -9.58
CA GLU A 276 -26.78 5.29 -10.96
C GLU A 276 -25.57 5.28 -11.89
N GLY A 277 -24.35 5.38 -11.35
CA GLY A 277 -23.09 5.45 -12.08
C GLY A 277 -22.90 6.76 -12.88
N ILE A 278 -23.52 7.86 -12.44
CA ILE A 278 -23.51 9.17 -13.13
C ILE A 278 -22.93 10.28 -12.26
N THR A 279 -22.54 11.38 -12.91
CA THR A 279 -22.22 12.66 -12.25
C THR A 279 -23.30 13.68 -12.49
N THR A 280 -23.60 14.52 -11.49
CA THR A 280 -24.50 15.68 -11.60
C THR A 280 -23.83 16.94 -11.08
N VAL A 281 -24.24 18.09 -11.62
CA VAL A 281 -23.70 19.39 -11.19
C VAL A 281 -24.17 19.70 -9.76
N MET A 282 -23.24 20.01 -8.87
CA MET A 282 -23.52 20.52 -7.52
C MET A 282 -23.59 22.04 -7.49
N ARG A 283 -22.60 22.67 -8.10
CA ARG A 283 -22.50 24.14 -8.20
C ARG A 283 -21.68 24.52 -9.42
N SER A 284 -21.98 25.70 -9.98
CA SER A 284 -21.20 26.28 -11.05
C SER A 284 -20.01 27.09 -10.52
N LYS A 285 -19.09 27.48 -11.41
CA LYS A 285 -17.96 28.35 -11.08
C LYS A 285 -18.41 29.75 -10.63
N GLU A 286 -19.57 30.22 -11.09
CA GLU A 286 -20.15 31.52 -10.71
C GLU A 286 -20.49 31.60 -9.22
N ASP A 287 -20.71 30.42 -8.58
CA ASP A 287 -20.96 30.28 -7.14
C ASP A 287 -19.66 30.02 -6.34
N ALA A 288 -18.48 30.17 -6.96
CA ALA A 288 -17.20 29.94 -6.28
C ALA A 288 -17.01 30.90 -5.10
N LEU A 289 -16.73 30.33 -3.93
CA LEU A 289 -16.50 31.11 -2.72
C LEU A 289 -15.14 31.82 -2.81
N ASP A 290 -15.13 33.14 -2.56
CA ASP A 290 -13.89 33.88 -2.27
C ASP A 290 -13.51 33.62 -0.81
N TYR A 291 -12.46 32.82 -0.61
CA TYR A 291 -12.00 32.45 0.74
C TYR A 291 -11.18 33.53 1.43
N ARG A 292 -10.85 34.63 0.78
CA ARG A 292 -10.16 35.79 1.36
C ARG A 292 -8.99 35.39 2.25
N TYR A 293 -8.08 34.59 1.73
CA TYR A 293 -6.89 34.15 2.44
C TYR A 293 -6.08 35.31 2.98
N PHE A 294 -5.64 35.20 4.24
CA PHE A 294 -4.61 36.06 4.80
C PHE A 294 -3.77 35.27 5.80
N PRO A 295 -2.48 35.65 6.02
CA PRO A 295 -1.62 35.00 7.01
C PRO A 295 -2.27 34.97 8.39
N ASP A 296 -2.21 33.79 9.06
CA ASP A 296 -2.75 33.68 10.43
C ASP A 296 -1.89 34.52 11.37
N PRO A 297 -2.45 35.53 12.08
CA PRO A 297 -1.70 36.42 12.94
C PRO A 297 -1.22 35.73 14.23
N ASP A 298 -1.82 34.62 14.60
CA ASP A 298 -1.53 33.91 15.85
C ASP A 298 -0.45 32.82 15.64
N LEU A 299 -0.03 32.57 14.39
CA LEU A 299 1.00 31.59 14.04
C LEU A 299 2.24 32.30 13.47
N LEU A 300 3.40 32.06 14.09
CA LEU A 300 4.66 32.52 13.56
C LEU A 300 5.04 31.78 12.25
N PRO A 301 5.85 32.41 11.40
CA PRO A 301 6.43 31.69 10.25
C PRO A 301 7.17 30.42 10.70
N LEU A 302 6.88 29.31 10.04
CA LEU A 302 7.53 28.02 10.30
C LEU A 302 8.90 28.00 9.63
N ILE A 303 9.93 27.79 10.43
CA ILE A 303 11.32 27.64 9.97
C ILE A 303 11.72 26.17 10.10
N ILE A 304 12.15 25.56 9.01
CA ILE A 304 12.60 24.17 8.94
C ILE A 304 14.10 24.16 8.65
N THR A 305 14.87 23.53 9.53
CA THR A 305 16.34 23.46 9.40
C THR A 305 16.79 22.23 8.61
N ASP A 306 18.01 22.29 8.09
CA ASP A 306 18.61 21.14 7.43
C ASP A 306 18.83 19.98 8.40
N GLU A 307 19.18 20.26 9.64
CA GLU A 307 19.35 19.27 10.71
C GLU A 307 18.02 18.52 10.98
N GLN A 308 16.89 19.22 10.99
CA GLN A 308 15.57 18.59 11.15
C GLN A 308 15.27 17.64 9.99
N ILE A 309 15.51 18.08 8.76
CA ILE A 309 15.29 17.25 7.57
C ILE A 309 16.18 16.01 7.60
N GLU A 310 17.47 16.16 7.91
CA GLU A 310 18.40 15.04 7.96
C GLU A 310 18.11 14.07 9.13
N ARG A 311 17.63 14.59 10.27
CA ARG A 311 17.13 13.77 11.37
C ARG A 311 15.98 12.86 10.89
N ILE A 312 15.01 13.44 10.20
CA ILE A 312 13.85 12.70 9.69
C ILE A 312 14.28 11.71 8.62
N ARG A 313 15.13 12.11 7.66
CA ARG A 313 15.65 11.24 6.59
C ARG A 313 16.29 9.97 7.13
N LYS A 314 17.05 10.08 8.23
CA LYS A 314 17.70 8.91 8.87
C LYS A 314 16.73 7.93 9.50
N THR A 315 15.51 8.33 9.77
CA THR A 315 14.47 7.47 10.37
C THR A 315 13.52 6.87 9.34
N MET A 316 13.69 7.21 8.05
CA MET A 316 12.83 6.67 7.00
C MET A 316 13.13 5.20 6.74
N PRO A 317 12.11 4.33 6.66
CA PRO A 317 12.30 2.98 6.16
C PRO A 317 12.59 3.01 4.66
N GLU A 318 13.15 1.91 4.15
CA GLU A 318 13.16 1.67 2.70
C GLU A 318 11.72 1.60 2.19
N LEU A 319 11.41 2.33 1.11
CA LEU A 319 10.06 2.33 0.58
C LEU A 319 9.74 1.04 -0.19
N PRO A 320 8.49 0.55 -0.18
CA PRO A 320 8.12 -0.72 -0.81
C PRO A 320 8.55 -0.88 -2.27
N ALA A 321 8.52 0.20 -3.06
CA ALA A 321 8.99 0.18 -4.44
C ALA A 321 10.51 -0.13 -4.55
N ALA A 322 11.32 0.48 -3.68
CA ALA A 322 12.77 0.21 -3.63
C ALA A 322 13.04 -1.21 -3.13
N THR A 323 12.32 -1.64 -2.10
CA THR A 323 12.40 -3.01 -1.57
C THR A 323 12.05 -4.05 -2.63
N ARG A 324 10.99 -3.82 -3.44
CA ARG A 324 10.64 -4.72 -4.57
C ARG A 324 11.79 -4.86 -5.57
N ILE A 325 12.38 -3.72 -5.96
CA ILE A 325 13.52 -3.72 -6.88
C ILE A 325 14.70 -4.48 -6.28
N ARG A 326 15.00 -4.29 -5.00
CA ARG A 326 16.04 -5.03 -4.28
C ARG A 326 15.75 -6.53 -4.26
N TYR A 327 14.52 -6.96 -3.95
CA TYR A 327 14.16 -8.38 -3.92
C TYR A 327 14.28 -9.05 -5.29
N ILE A 328 13.91 -8.35 -6.36
CA ILE A 328 14.07 -8.85 -7.73
C ILE A 328 15.56 -8.94 -8.10
N ASN A 329 16.34 -7.88 -7.82
CA ASN A 329 17.72 -7.79 -8.25
C ASN A 329 18.67 -8.66 -7.42
N ASP A 330 18.56 -8.63 -6.10
CA ASP A 330 19.51 -9.26 -5.19
C ASP A 330 19.12 -10.71 -4.89
N TYR A 331 17.81 -10.96 -4.66
CA TYR A 331 17.30 -12.28 -4.30
C TYR A 331 16.73 -13.07 -5.47
N LYS A 332 16.70 -12.48 -6.69
CA LYS A 332 16.15 -13.10 -7.92
C LYS A 332 14.71 -13.59 -7.75
N LEU A 333 13.93 -12.90 -6.94
CA LEU A 333 12.51 -13.19 -6.78
C LEU A 333 11.73 -12.76 -8.03
N THR A 334 10.57 -13.37 -8.25
CA THR A 334 9.65 -12.92 -9.29
C THR A 334 9.00 -11.60 -8.88
N GLU A 335 8.49 -10.83 -9.83
CA GLU A 335 7.74 -9.61 -9.56
C GLU A 335 6.52 -9.90 -8.65
N TYR A 336 5.85 -11.02 -8.87
CA TYR A 336 4.74 -11.46 -8.03
C TYR A 336 5.17 -11.69 -6.58
N ASP A 337 6.26 -12.47 -6.35
CA ASP A 337 6.76 -12.74 -4.99
C ASP A 337 7.19 -11.45 -4.30
N ALA A 338 7.95 -10.61 -5.01
CA ALA A 338 8.42 -9.33 -4.47
C ALA A 338 7.24 -8.40 -4.09
N THR A 339 6.19 -8.35 -4.91
CA THR A 339 4.99 -7.56 -4.62
C THR A 339 4.27 -8.07 -3.39
N ARG A 340 4.07 -9.40 -3.26
CA ARG A 340 3.43 -10.01 -2.09
C ARG A 340 4.21 -9.76 -0.80
N LEU A 341 5.53 -9.85 -0.86
CA LEU A 341 6.42 -9.66 0.30
C LEU A 341 6.64 -8.19 0.69
N THR A 342 6.12 -7.25 -0.10
CA THR A 342 6.21 -5.81 0.20
C THR A 342 4.84 -5.15 0.37
N GLU A 343 3.78 -5.92 0.58
CA GLU A 343 2.43 -5.38 0.83
C GLU A 343 2.37 -4.46 2.05
N THR A 344 3.18 -4.75 3.06
CA THR A 344 3.40 -3.88 4.23
C THR A 344 4.87 -3.85 4.61
N VAL A 345 5.31 -2.78 5.29
CA VAL A 345 6.68 -2.70 5.84
C VAL A 345 6.93 -3.82 6.86
N ALA A 346 5.91 -4.19 7.61
CA ALA A 346 6.01 -5.29 8.58
C ALA A 346 6.31 -6.64 7.91
N ILE A 347 5.64 -6.95 6.79
CA ILE A 347 5.90 -8.17 6.01
C ILE A 347 7.32 -8.15 5.45
N SER A 348 7.76 -7.06 4.83
CA SER A 348 9.10 -6.96 4.27
C SER A 348 10.18 -7.05 5.35
N HIS A 349 9.98 -6.41 6.51
CA HIS A 349 10.89 -6.51 7.63
C HIS A 349 10.97 -7.95 8.19
N TRP A 350 9.83 -8.62 8.29
CA TRP A 350 9.77 -10.02 8.71
C TRP A 350 10.52 -10.93 7.73
N PHE A 351 10.31 -10.74 6.42
CA PHE A 351 11.02 -11.46 5.37
C PHE A 351 12.54 -11.20 5.41
N ASP A 352 12.97 -9.94 5.49
CA ASP A 352 14.38 -9.57 5.57
C ASP A 352 15.05 -10.19 6.83
N THR A 353 14.32 -10.20 7.95
CA THR A 353 14.79 -10.84 9.20
C THR A 353 14.96 -12.35 9.02
N ALA A 354 14.03 -13.01 8.33
CA ALA A 354 14.13 -14.45 8.04
C ALA A 354 15.26 -14.77 7.04
N VAL A 355 15.48 -13.92 6.04
CA VAL A 355 16.60 -14.09 5.09
C VAL A 355 17.96 -13.90 5.79
N ASP A 356 18.04 -13.00 6.77
CA ASP A 356 19.24 -12.75 7.58
C ASP A 356 20.50 -12.53 6.72
N GLY A 357 20.39 -11.74 5.63
CA GLY A 357 21.48 -11.45 4.69
C GLY A 357 21.94 -12.64 3.83
N LYS A 358 21.32 -13.81 3.94
CA LYS A 358 21.68 -15.01 3.16
C LYS A 358 20.79 -15.14 1.92
N ALA A 359 21.24 -14.58 0.81
CA ALA A 359 20.48 -14.53 -0.44
C ALA A 359 19.99 -15.91 -0.93
N GLU A 360 20.74 -16.96 -0.65
CA GLU A 360 20.39 -18.35 -0.99
C GLU A 360 19.12 -18.85 -0.28
N ARG A 361 18.74 -18.29 0.87
CA ARG A 361 17.51 -18.62 1.60
C ARG A 361 16.27 -17.93 0.99
N ALA A 362 16.47 -16.77 0.38
CA ALA A 362 15.39 -15.85 0.04
C ALA A 362 14.24 -16.52 -0.74
N LYS A 363 14.58 -17.33 -1.74
CA LYS A 363 13.56 -18.04 -2.54
C LYS A 363 12.79 -19.09 -1.73
N GLY A 364 13.47 -19.80 -0.84
CA GLY A 364 12.85 -20.77 0.07
C GLY A 364 11.91 -20.08 1.05
N ILE A 365 12.38 -19.02 1.72
CA ILE A 365 11.58 -18.21 2.65
C ILE A 365 10.36 -17.62 1.92
N ALA A 366 10.55 -17.00 0.75
CA ALA A 366 9.46 -16.43 -0.04
C ALA A 366 8.37 -17.46 -0.36
N ASN A 367 8.76 -18.66 -0.81
CA ASN A 367 7.82 -19.72 -1.11
C ASN A 367 7.00 -20.14 0.14
N TRP A 368 7.65 -20.32 1.27
CA TRP A 368 6.99 -20.69 2.52
C TRP A 368 6.09 -19.58 3.06
N MET A 369 6.52 -18.33 3.00
CA MET A 369 5.68 -17.21 3.42
C MET A 369 4.42 -17.11 2.59
N ILE A 370 4.56 -17.13 1.26
CA ILE A 370 3.43 -16.91 0.34
C ILE A 370 2.48 -18.10 0.32
N SER A 371 2.99 -19.34 0.36
CA SER A 371 2.15 -20.54 0.21
C SER A 371 1.58 -21.07 1.53
N GLU A 372 2.29 -20.91 2.64
CA GLU A 372 1.90 -21.53 3.91
C GLU A 372 1.65 -20.47 4.99
N LEU A 373 2.60 -19.55 5.26
CA LEU A 373 2.48 -18.63 6.38
C LEU A 373 1.35 -17.61 6.20
N PHE A 374 1.16 -17.06 4.99
CA PHE A 374 0.08 -16.09 4.70
C PHE A 374 -1.32 -16.70 4.76
N ALA A 375 -1.44 -18.02 4.78
CA ALA A 375 -2.71 -18.69 5.06
C ALA A 375 -3.08 -18.65 6.56
N HIS A 376 -2.12 -18.33 7.42
CA HIS A 376 -2.25 -18.31 8.88
C HIS A 376 -1.73 -16.99 9.48
N PRO A 377 -2.37 -15.85 9.19
CA PRO A 377 -1.88 -14.53 9.60
C PRO A 377 -1.82 -14.37 11.14
N GLU A 378 -2.58 -15.15 11.87
CA GLU A 378 -2.57 -15.19 13.34
C GLU A 378 -1.30 -15.82 13.93
N ASN A 379 -0.53 -16.56 13.13
CA ASN A 379 0.64 -17.32 13.59
C ASN A 379 1.98 -16.67 13.25
N TYR A 380 1.98 -15.45 12.74
CA TYR A 380 3.19 -14.66 12.58
C TYR A 380 2.98 -13.23 13.09
N ASP A 381 3.95 -12.73 13.82
CA ASP A 381 3.89 -11.39 14.40
C ASP A 381 4.32 -10.36 13.34
N ILE A 382 3.36 -9.68 12.74
CA ILE A 382 3.62 -8.59 11.80
C ILE A 382 3.81 -7.26 12.53
N THR A 383 3.12 -7.11 13.65
CA THR A 383 3.19 -5.90 14.46
C THR A 383 2.93 -6.33 15.89
N ASN A 384 3.81 -6.12 16.82
CA ASN A 384 3.66 -6.44 18.26
C ASN A 384 2.29 -6.07 18.90
N GLU A 385 1.37 -5.54 18.12
CA GLU A 385 0.05 -5.09 18.55
C GLU A 385 -1.10 -6.09 18.37
N LYS A 386 -0.88 -7.20 17.66
CA LYS A 386 -1.95 -8.19 17.39
C LYS A 386 -1.54 -9.64 17.70
N SER A 387 -0.98 -9.87 18.84
CA SER A 387 -1.05 -11.21 19.40
C SER A 387 -2.44 -11.45 20.01
N GLY A 388 -3.45 -11.51 19.18
CA GLY A 388 -4.68 -12.23 19.49
C GLY A 388 -4.37 -13.70 19.38
N ILE A 389 -3.46 -14.18 20.24
CA ILE A 389 -3.12 -15.59 20.36
C ILE A 389 -4.40 -16.26 20.82
N VAL A 390 -4.95 -17.12 19.99
CA VAL A 390 -5.86 -18.16 20.42
C VAL A 390 -5.03 -19.07 21.33
N ASP A 391 -5.45 -19.32 22.53
CA ASP A 391 -4.70 -19.89 23.68
C ASP A 391 -3.88 -21.18 23.45
N GLU A 392 -3.75 -21.71 22.24
CA GLU A 392 -3.07 -22.96 21.94
C GLU A 392 -2.17 -22.93 20.69
N MET A 393 -2.09 -21.78 19.96
CA MET A 393 -1.32 -21.68 18.71
C MET A 393 0.03 -20.97 18.96
N ARG A 394 1.09 -21.53 18.41
CA ARG A 394 2.42 -20.93 18.46
C ARG A 394 2.59 -19.87 17.37
N ILE A 395 3.19 -18.73 17.72
CA ILE A 395 3.66 -17.75 16.74
C ILE A 395 4.90 -18.32 16.01
N ILE A 396 4.85 -18.35 14.69
CA ILE A 396 6.00 -18.70 13.85
C ILE A 396 6.90 -17.48 13.71
N THR A 397 8.13 -17.61 14.18
CA THR A 397 9.12 -16.53 14.12
C THR A 397 9.93 -16.55 12.80
N PRO A 398 10.56 -15.42 12.41
CA PRO A 398 11.51 -15.41 11.30
C PRO A 398 12.61 -16.47 11.44
N SER A 399 13.11 -16.68 12.67
CA SER A 399 14.15 -17.68 12.97
C SER A 399 13.66 -19.09 12.74
N ASP A 400 12.43 -19.41 13.15
CA ASP A 400 11.84 -20.74 12.95
C ASP A 400 11.75 -21.08 11.45
N LEU A 401 11.25 -20.14 10.66
CA LEU A 401 11.12 -20.36 9.22
C LEU A 401 12.49 -20.48 8.54
N SER A 402 13.47 -19.68 8.98
CA SER A 402 14.85 -19.76 8.49
C SER A 402 15.46 -21.14 8.77
N GLU A 403 15.34 -21.64 10.00
CA GLU A 403 15.86 -22.96 10.36
C GLU A 403 15.17 -24.07 9.57
N LEU A 404 13.85 -24.00 9.39
CA LEU A 404 13.09 -24.97 8.59
C LEU A 404 13.57 -25.01 7.13
N VAL A 405 13.79 -23.84 6.53
CA VAL A 405 14.30 -23.72 5.15
C VAL A 405 15.74 -24.24 5.05
N ASP A 406 16.59 -23.93 6.03
CA ASP A 406 17.97 -24.44 6.07
C ASP A 406 18.01 -25.96 6.16
N MET A 407 17.18 -26.57 7.01
CA MET A 407 17.08 -28.04 7.13
C MET A 407 16.67 -28.71 5.82
N VAL A 408 15.73 -28.10 5.07
CA VAL A 408 15.33 -28.60 3.75
C VAL A 408 16.47 -28.42 2.74
N THR A 409 17.13 -27.29 2.74
CA THR A 409 18.25 -26.99 1.81
C THR A 409 19.45 -27.90 2.07
N ALA A 410 19.74 -28.18 3.33
CA ALA A 410 20.78 -29.10 3.75
C ALA A 410 20.40 -30.59 3.54
N SER A 411 19.19 -30.86 3.05
CA SER A 411 18.65 -32.25 2.92
C SER A 411 18.61 -33.03 4.25
N GLU A 412 18.52 -32.34 5.37
CA GLU A 412 18.30 -32.98 6.68
C GLU A 412 16.88 -33.52 6.80
N ILE A 413 15.92 -32.79 6.19
CA ILE A 413 14.52 -33.17 6.08
C ILE A 413 14.04 -32.95 4.63
N ASN A 414 13.00 -33.65 4.21
CA ASN A 414 12.36 -33.40 2.93
C ASN A 414 11.15 -32.44 3.07
N GLY A 415 10.62 -31.95 1.93
CA GLY A 415 9.52 -30.99 1.94
C GLY A 415 8.25 -31.47 2.65
N LYS A 416 7.97 -32.80 2.65
CA LYS A 416 6.84 -33.36 3.39
C LYS A 416 7.06 -33.28 4.89
N GLN A 417 8.24 -33.66 5.35
CA GLN A 417 8.64 -33.57 6.75
C GLN A 417 8.64 -32.10 7.24
N ALA A 418 9.14 -31.19 6.41
CA ALA A 418 9.11 -29.76 6.71
C ALA A 418 7.67 -29.25 6.90
N LYS A 419 6.73 -29.70 6.05
CA LYS A 419 5.32 -29.34 6.19
C LYS A 419 4.69 -29.93 7.45
N GLU A 420 5.05 -31.15 7.81
CA GLU A 420 4.59 -31.78 9.08
C GLU A 420 5.15 -31.05 10.30
N ILE A 421 6.41 -30.60 10.27
CA ILE A 421 7.01 -29.80 11.34
C ILE A 421 6.30 -28.47 11.45
N PHE A 422 6.07 -27.78 10.33
CA PHE A 422 5.36 -26.50 10.29
C PHE A 422 3.94 -26.61 10.89
N ILE A 423 3.19 -27.66 10.54
CA ILE A 423 1.86 -27.91 11.12
C ILE A 423 1.96 -28.16 12.63
N LYS A 424 2.94 -28.97 13.10
CA LYS A 424 3.13 -29.19 14.53
C LYS A 424 3.45 -27.90 15.29
N MET A 425 4.21 -27.00 14.67
CA MET A 425 4.46 -25.67 15.25
C MET A 425 3.17 -24.86 15.34
N LEU A 426 2.31 -24.88 14.32
CA LEU A 426 0.99 -24.24 14.35
C LEU A 426 0.10 -24.84 15.45
N ASP A 427 0.16 -26.16 15.67
CA ASP A 427 -0.59 -26.88 16.71
C ASP A 427 -0.04 -26.64 18.14
N GLY A 428 0.93 -25.72 18.31
CA GLY A 428 1.47 -25.34 19.61
C GLY A 428 2.62 -26.21 20.13
N GLU A 429 3.18 -27.11 19.29
CA GLU A 429 4.35 -27.91 19.70
C GLU A 429 5.53 -27.00 20.04
N SER A 430 6.10 -27.17 21.23
CA SER A 430 7.23 -26.36 21.71
C SER A 430 8.58 -26.83 21.15
N GLY A 431 9.54 -25.92 21.06
CA GLY A 431 10.89 -26.20 20.57
C GLY A 431 11.14 -25.60 19.19
N THR A 432 12.39 -25.62 18.74
CA THR A 432 12.78 -25.18 17.39
C THR A 432 12.35 -26.22 16.35
N PRO A 433 12.28 -25.89 15.05
CA PRO A 433 12.03 -26.86 13.99
C PRO A 433 12.91 -28.11 14.08
N ARG A 434 14.18 -27.94 14.43
CA ARG A 434 15.14 -29.03 14.59
C ARG A 434 14.81 -29.92 15.80
N GLU A 435 14.47 -29.33 16.94
CA GLU A 435 14.06 -30.06 18.11
C GLU A 435 12.77 -30.85 17.88
N ILE A 436 11.81 -30.27 17.17
CA ILE A 436 10.57 -30.94 16.74
C ILE A 436 10.90 -32.11 15.81
N ALA A 437 11.78 -31.89 14.82
CA ALA A 437 12.24 -32.95 13.91
C ALA A 437 12.89 -34.13 14.69
N ASP A 438 13.75 -33.84 15.65
CA ASP A 438 14.42 -34.85 16.49
C ASP A 438 13.41 -35.60 17.35
N LYS A 439 12.48 -34.90 17.99
CA LYS A 439 11.44 -35.46 18.86
C LYS A 439 10.54 -36.48 18.12
N PHE A 440 10.20 -36.18 16.85
CA PHE A 440 9.33 -37.02 16.04
C PHE A 440 10.09 -37.95 15.07
N GLY A 441 11.43 -38.01 15.15
CA GLY A 441 12.25 -38.86 14.28
C GLY A 441 12.19 -38.48 12.83
N MET A 442 11.96 -37.22 12.49
CA MET A 442 11.82 -36.68 11.13
C MET A 442 13.19 -36.35 10.54
N LYS A 443 13.99 -37.37 10.29
CA LYS A 443 15.29 -37.20 9.61
C LYS A 443 15.29 -37.88 8.26
N GLN A 444 15.93 -37.24 7.30
CA GLN A 444 16.14 -37.85 6.00
C GLN A 444 17.28 -38.88 6.08
N ILE A 445 17.05 -40.06 5.52
CA ILE A 445 18.09 -41.09 5.41
C ILE A 445 19.00 -40.65 4.26
N THR A 446 20.22 -40.25 4.58
CA THR A 446 21.28 -39.89 3.61
C THR A 446 22.37 -40.95 3.54
N ASP A 447 22.34 -41.92 4.46
CA ASP A 447 23.28 -43.04 4.41
C ASP A 447 23.05 -43.90 3.16
N THR A 448 23.99 -43.84 2.23
CA THR A 448 23.96 -44.55 0.94
C THR A 448 23.81 -46.07 1.15
N GLY A 449 24.44 -46.63 2.17
CA GLY A 449 24.35 -48.07 2.46
C GLY A 449 22.97 -48.52 2.94
N ALA A 450 22.28 -47.69 3.72
CA ALA A 450 20.90 -47.96 4.13
C ALA A 450 19.94 -47.81 2.92
N ILE A 451 20.14 -46.77 2.08
CA ILE A 451 19.33 -46.55 0.87
C ILE A 451 19.56 -47.68 -0.13
N GLU A 452 20.80 -48.13 -0.35
CA GLU A 452 21.12 -49.25 -1.24
C GLU A 452 20.42 -50.52 -0.85
N LYS A 453 20.34 -50.88 0.44
CA LYS A 453 19.59 -52.08 0.88
C LYS A 453 18.11 -51.97 0.53
N ILE A 454 17.49 -50.83 0.74
CA ILE A 454 16.08 -50.62 0.39
C ILE A 454 15.89 -50.72 -1.12
N ILE A 455 16.80 -50.19 -1.93
CA ILE A 455 16.80 -50.26 -3.37
C ILE A 455 16.93 -51.73 -3.84
N ASP A 456 17.89 -52.47 -3.31
CA ASP A 456 18.09 -53.87 -3.63
C ASP A 456 16.86 -54.74 -3.36
N GLU A 457 16.20 -54.50 -2.24
CA GLU A 457 14.95 -55.17 -1.89
C GLU A 457 13.80 -54.78 -2.85
N VAL A 458 13.73 -53.51 -3.28
CA VAL A 458 12.72 -53.08 -4.27
C VAL A 458 13.01 -53.65 -5.65
N ILE A 459 14.24 -53.72 -6.09
CA ILE A 459 14.66 -54.33 -7.36
C ILE A 459 14.34 -55.82 -7.35
N ALA A 460 14.69 -56.53 -6.28
CA ALA A 460 14.43 -57.96 -6.13
C ALA A 460 12.94 -58.29 -6.10
N ALA A 461 12.11 -57.39 -5.56
CA ALA A 461 10.65 -57.59 -5.51
C ALA A 461 9.93 -57.30 -6.86
N ASN A 462 10.61 -56.71 -7.84
CA ASN A 462 9.99 -56.23 -9.09
C ASN A 462 10.78 -56.66 -10.34
N PRO A 463 11.10 -57.97 -10.55
CA PRO A 463 11.97 -58.43 -11.63
C PRO A 463 11.44 -58.09 -13.03
N THR A 464 10.14 -58.20 -13.26
CA THR A 464 9.50 -57.88 -14.55
C THR A 464 9.67 -56.40 -14.94
N GLN A 465 9.55 -55.49 -13.99
CA GLN A 465 9.74 -54.06 -14.24
C GLN A 465 11.22 -53.71 -14.47
N VAL A 466 12.15 -54.46 -13.84
CA VAL A 466 13.58 -54.33 -14.10
C VAL A 466 13.93 -54.71 -15.54
N GLU A 467 13.40 -55.84 -16.04
CA GLU A 467 13.57 -56.27 -17.44
C GLU A 467 13.00 -55.24 -18.42
N GLN A 468 11.82 -54.71 -18.11
CA GLN A 468 11.19 -53.69 -18.95
C GLN A 468 12.00 -52.37 -18.95
N TYR A 469 12.58 -51.97 -17.82
CA TYR A 469 13.47 -50.80 -17.76
C TYR A 469 14.73 -51.01 -18.62
N LYS A 470 15.39 -52.17 -18.47
CA LYS A 470 16.56 -52.55 -19.25
C LYS A 470 16.26 -52.73 -20.76
N SER A 471 15.03 -53.02 -21.12
CA SER A 471 14.58 -53.06 -22.52
C SER A 471 14.23 -51.69 -23.13
N GLY A 472 14.49 -50.58 -22.40
CA GLY A 472 14.35 -49.21 -22.89
C GLY A 472 13.13 -48.43 -22.38
N LYS A 473 12.30 -48.98 -21.48
CA LYS A 473 11.19 -48.24 -20.84
C LYS A 473 11.68 -47.40 -19.66
N THR A 474 12.48 -46.38 -19.95
CA THR A 474 13.12 -45.50 -18.93
C THR A 474 12.13 -44.77 -18.01
N GLY A 475 10.86 -44.60 -18.42
CA GLY A 475 9.79 -44.00 -17.57
C GLY A 475 9.48 -44.83 -16.31
N LEU A 476 9.91 -46.11 -16.22
CA LEU A 476 9.76 -46.94 -15.05
C LEU A 476 10.69 -46.54 -13.87
N LEU A 477 11.67 -45.64 -14.09
CA LEU A 477 12.49 -45.12 -13.00
C LEU A 477 11.63 -44.47 -11.90
N GLY A 478 10.59 -43.72 -12.27
CA GLY A 478 9.63 -43.14 -11.33
C GLY A 478 8.88 -44.17 -10.49
N PHE A 479 8.56 -45.35 -11.07
CA PHE A 479 7.96 -46.45 -10.33
C PHE A 479 8.90 -47.00 -9.26
N PHE A 480 10.17 -47.21 -9.56
CA PHE A 480 11.16 -47.68 -8.59
C PHE A 480 11.38 -46.63 -7.48
N VAL A 481 11.55 -45.37 -7.84
CA VAL A 481 11.67 -44.27 -6.88
C VAL A 481 10.46 -44.23 -5.92
N GLY A 482 9.24 -44.33 -6.46
CA GLY A 482 8.01 -44.36 -5.67
C GLY A 482 7.96 -45.54 -4.68
N ASN A 483 8.40 -46.72 -5.09
CA ASN A 483 8.44 -47.89 -4.19
C ASN A 483 9.53 -47.76 -3.11
N VAL A 484 10.71 -47.26 -3.44
CA VAL A 484 11.76 -46.96 -2.45
C VAL A 484 11.29 -45.93 -1.45
N MET A 485 10.67 -44.85 -1.91
CA MET A 485 10.10 -43.80 -1.03
C MET A 485 9.00 -44.37 -0.14
N LYS A 486 8.11 -45.21 -0.66
CA LYS A 486 7.08 -45.88 0.14
C LYS A 486 7.68 -46.80 1.19
N LYS A 487 8.71 -47.57 0.85
CA LYS A 487 9.35 -48.54 1.76
C LYS A 487 10.20 -47.86 2.85
N SER A 488 10.80 -46.73 2.53
CA SER A 488 11.52 -45.88 3.47
C SER A 488 10.59 -44.97 4.33
N GLY A 489 9.27 -45.08 4.18
CA GLY A 489 8.33 -44.19 4.86
C GLY A 489 8.47 -42.72 4.42
N GLY A 490 9.04 -42.45 3.23
CA GLY A 490 9.31 -41.10 2.74
C GLY A 490 10.62 -40.49 3.26
N SER A 491 11.41 -41.25 4.02
CA SER A 491 12.62 -40.72 4.68
C SER A 491 13.88 -40.77 3.80
N ALA A 492 13.92 -41.58 2.71
CA ALA A 492 15.08 -41.63 1.82
C ALA A 492 15.22 -40.34 1.01
N ASN A 493 16.48 -39.91 0.75
CA ASN A 493 16.73 -38.75 -0.11
C ASN A 493 16.44 -39.10 -1.57
N PRO A 494 15.45 -38.47 -2.24
CA PRO A 494 15.05 -38.79 -3.62
C PRO A 494 16.17 -38.62 -4.64
N ALA A 495 17.10 -37.66 -4.44
CA ALA A 495 18.24 -37.45 -5.34
C ALA A 495 19.21 -38.63 -5.26
N VAL A 496 19.55 -39.05 -4.04
CA VAL A 496 20.44 -40.23 -3.79
C VAL A 496 19.77 -41.50 -4.31
N VAL A 497 18.47 -41.68 -4.05
CA VAL A 497 17.69 -42.81 -4.60
C VAL A 497 17.73 -42.86 -6.12
N ASN A 498 17.53 -41.71 -6.78
CA ASN A 498 17.60 -41.65 -8.25
C ASN A 498 18.98 -42.01 -8.81
N GLU A 499 20.04 -41.52 -8.14
CA GLU A 499 21.42 -41.76 -8.55
C GLU A 499 21.78 -43.25 -8.44
N ILE A 500 21.50 -43.86 -7.26
CA ILE A 500 21.78 -45.26 -7.00
C ILE A 500 20.91 -46.17 -7.92
N LEU A 501 19.65 -45.85 -8.12
CA LEU A 501 18.78 -46.59 -9.04
C LEU A 501 19.29 -46.58 -10.49
N LYS A 502 19.79 -45.42 -10.98
CA LYS A 502 20.40 -45.31 -12.32
C LYS A 502 21.67 -46.14 -12.42
N GLN A 503 22.49 -46.20 -11.36
CA GLN A 503 23.70 -47.01 -11.34
C GLN A 503 23.39 -48.53 -11.33
N LYS A 504 22.34 -48.94 -10.60
CA LYS A 504 21.98 -50.36 -10.45
C LYS A 504 21.12 -50.93 -11.57
N LEU A 505 20.31 -50.09 -12.19
CA LEU A 505 19.43 -50.52 -13.30
C LEU A 505 20.09 -50.42 -14.68
N GLY A 506 21.16 -49.63 -14.82
CA GLY A 506 21.93 -49.48 -16.04
C GLY A 506 21.44 -48.34 -16.88
#